data_5b28f4a9c783bdde1263b6f056b22b71
#
_entry.id   5b28f4a9c783bdde1263b6f056b22b71
#
_cell.length_a   1.000
_cell.length_b   1.000
_cell.length_c   1.000
_cell.angle_alpha   90.00
_cell.angle_beta   90.00
_cell.angle_gamma   90.00
#
_symmetry.space_group_name_H-M   'P 1'
#
loop_
_entity.id
_entity.type
_entity.pdbx_description
1 polymer ?
#
loop_
_entity_poly.entity_id
_entity_poly.type
_entity_poly.pdbx_seq_one_letter_code
_entity_poly.pdbx_strand_id
1 'polypeptide(L)'
;MKKRFLLLLAPLLMAIQCEEDPYFGTEYGIQNNSSYDLIIIFEEAGEVLIESQSYQYISKNSNSNSFTPPSEANGFNEIRLYREDGDGNLFLTYEQNPILDDLWTPEPDPYTPISGPGYFYYKLIITDDLLE
;
A
#
# COMPACT_ATOMS: atom_id res chain seq x y z
N MET A 1 38.64 29.82 28.31
CA MET A 1 37.42 30.32 27.66
C MET A 1 37.13 29.73 26.27
N LYS A 2 38.16 29.56 25.44
CA LYS A 2 37.95 28.98 24.07
C LYS A 2 37.45 27.54 24.07
N LYS A 3 37.79 26.72 25.08
CA LYS A 3 37.33 25.32 25.15
C LYS A 3 35.87 25.16 25.59
N ARG A 4 35.27 26.14 26.24
CA ARG A 4 33.87 26.10 26.65
C ARG A 4 32.91 26.51 25.51
N PHE A 5 33.38 27.28 24.56
CA PHE A 5 32.61 27.70 23.40
C PHE A 5 32.44 26.57 22.38
N LEU A 6 33.47 25.73 22.23
CA LEU A 6 33.43 24.53 21.37
C LEU A 6 32.44 23.49 21.88
N LEU A 7 32.24 23.35 23.19
CA LEU A 7 31.31 22.43 23.80
C LEU A 7 29.83 22.84 23.60
N LEU A 8 29.58 24.15 23.43
CA LEU A 8 28.22 24.66 23.15
C LEU A 8 27.81 24.54 21.69
N LEU A 9 28.78 24.46 20.77
CA LEU A 9 28.52 24.28 19.35
C LEU A 9 28.26 22.81 18.96
N ALA A 10 28.80 21.86 19.73
CA ALA A 10 28.64 20.43 19.46
C ALA A 10 27.17 19.95 19.44
N PRO A 11 26.30 20.33 20.41
CA PRO A 11 24.88 19.94 20.35
C PRO A 11 24.11 20.61 19.22
N LEU A 12 24.53 21.78 18.75
CA LEU A 12 23.91 22.48 17.63
C LEU A 12 24.24 21.79 16.29
N LEU A 13 25.45 21.26 16.15
CA LEU A 13 25.86 20.48 14.98
C LEU A 13 25.18 19.12 14.92
N MET A 14 24.92 18.50 16.06
CA MET A 14 24.16 17.24 16.13
C MET A 14 22.67 17.41 15.79
N ALA A 15 22.07 18.56 16.13
CA ALA A 15 20.69 18.87 15.79
C ALA A 15 20.50 19.06 14.27
N ILE A 16 21.52 19.55 13.57
CA ILE A 16 21.49 19.71 12.10
C ILE A 16 21.66 18.37 11.37
N GLN A 17 22.31 17.40 12.00
CA GLN A 17 22.54 16.07 11.44
C GLN A 17 21.36 15.10 11.60
N CYS A 18 20.33 15.50 12.35
CA CYS A 18 19.12 14.69 12.59
C CYS A 18 17.97 15.01 11.61
N GLU A 19 18.22 15.65 10.49
CA GLU A 19 17.20 15.79 9.44
C GLU A 19 16.90 14.40 8.85
N GLU A 20 15.63 14.00 8.96
CA GLU A 20 15.17 12.75 8.35
C GLU A 20 15.20 12.87 6.83
N ASP A 21 15.65 11.81 6.15
CA ASP A 21 15.58 11.73 4.69
C ASP A 21 14.12 11.81 4.23
N PRO A 22 13.84 12.39 3.05
CA PRO A 22 12.50 12.39 2.47
C PRO A 22 11.93 10.97 2.42
N TYR A 23 10.69 10.80 2.86
CA TYR A 23 10.02 9.52 2.93
C TYR A 23 8.76 9.52 2.09
N PHE A 24 8.70 8.60 1.15
CA PHE A 24 7.52 8.36 0.32
C PHE A 24 6.96 6.98 0.67
N GLY A 25 5.88 6.95 1.43
CA GLY A 25 5.16 5.73 1.77
C GLY A 25 4.01 5.49 0.81
N THR A 26 3.97 4.30 0.20
CA THR A 26 2.89 3.91 -0.70
C THR A 26 2.20 2.68 -0.15
N GLU A 27 0.89 2.77 0.07
CA GLU A 27 0.07 1.67 0.54
C GLU A 27 -0.79 1.13 -0.59
N TYR A 28 -0.91 -0.19 -0.64
CA TYR A 28 -1.74 -0.89 -1.63
C TYR A 28 -2.83 -1.66 -0.91
N GLY A 29 -4.06 -1.55 -1.42
CA GLY A 29 -5.18 -2.25 -0.84
C GLY A 29 -6.28 -2.54 -1.85
N ILE A 30 -7.19 -3.43 -1.47
CA ILE A 30 -8.37 -3.79 -2.26
C ILE A 30 -9.59 -3.21 -1.59
N GLN A 31 -10.34 -2.42 -2.34
CA GLN A 31 -11.67 -1.93 -1.95
C GLN A 31 -12.72 -2.83 -2.60
N ASN A 32 -13.36 -3.66 -1.81
CA ASN A 32 -14.40 -4.56 -2.30
C ASN A 32 -15.75 -3.85 -2.32
N ASN A 33 -16.09 -3.26 -3.46
CA ASN A 33 -17.39 -2.63 -3.70
C ASN A 33 -18.38 -3.58 -4.36
N SER A 34 -18.06 -4.88 -4.42
CA SER A 34 -18.96 -5.89 -4.96
C SER A 34 -20.00 -6.36 -3.94
N SER A 35 -21.00 -7.09 -4.41
CA SER A 35 -22.02 -7.73 -3.57
C SER A 35 -21.51 -9.00 -2.89
N TYR A 36 -20.28 -9.43 -3.16
CA TYR A 36 -19.73 -10.71 -2.73
C TYR A 36 -18.61 -10.53 -1.75
N ASP A 37 -18.52 -11.43 -0.78
CA ASP A 37 -17.31 -11.60 0.01
C ASP A 37 -16.22 -12.25 -0.86
N LEU A 38 -15.02 -11.71 -0.81
CA LEU A 38 -13.89 -12.19 -1.59
C LEU A 38 -12.81 -12.76 -0.65
N ILE A 39 -11.99 -13.64 -1.19
CA ILE A 39 -10.88 -14.24 -0.44
C ILE A 39 -9.60 -14.00 -1.23
N ILE A 40 -8.60 -13.48 -0.56
CA ILE A 40 -7.23 -13.41 -1.07
C ILE A 40 -6.34 -14.35 -0.25
N ILE A 41 -5.43 -15.04 -0.92
CA ILE A 41 -4.53 -16.00 -0.27
C ILE A 41 -3.12 -15.42 -0.27
N PHE A 42 -2.58 -15.18 0.92
CA PHE A 42 -1.19 -14.76 1.13
C PHE A 42 -0.34 -15.98 1.52
N GLU A 43 0.88 -16.04 1.03
CA GLU A 43 1.80 -17.15 1.33
C GLU A 43 2.03 -17.34 2.85
N GLU A 44 2.19 -16.23 3.58
CA GLU A 44 2.49 -16.27 5.01
C GLU A 44 1.23 -16.21 5.90
N ALA A 45 0.24 -15.43 5.53
CA ALA A 45 -0.95 -15.20 6.34
C ALA A 45 -2.11 -16.15 6.01
N GLY A 46 -2.01 -16.91 4.92
CA GLY A 46 -3.08 -17.79 4.46
C GLY A 46 -4.25 -17.05 3.84
N GLU A 47 -5.46 -17.58 4.02
CA GLU A 47 -6.68 -17.01 3.48
C GLU A 47 -7.14 -15.81 4.29
N VAL A 48 -7.42 -14.69 3.61
CA VAL A 48 -7.95 -13.48 4.23
C VAL A 48 -9.28 -13.14 3.57
N LEU A 49 -10.33 -13.02 4.37
CA LEU A 49 -11.65 -12.64 3.92
C LEU A 49 -11.72 -11.12 3.73
N ILE A 50 -12.18 -10.71 2.55
CA ILE A 50 -12.48 -9.31 2.22
C ILE A 50 -14.00 -9.18 2.08
N GLU A 51 -14.65 -8.76 3.15
CA GLU A 51 -16.11 -8.65 3.16
C GLU A 51 -16.61 -7.66 2.10
N SER A 52 -17.82 -7.90 1.60
CA SER A 52 -18.50 -6.95 0.73
C SER A 52 -18.53 -5.56 1.37
N GLN A 53 -18.23 -4.53 0.60
CA GLN A 53 -18.18 -3.12 1.03
C GLN A 53 -17.07 -2.80 2.03
N SER A 54 -16.00 -3.60 2.08
CA SER A 54 -14.86 -3.38 2.96
C SER A 54 -13.55 -3.14 2.20
N TYR A 55 -12.56 -2.64 2.93
CA TYR A 55 -11.21 -2.41 2.42
C TYR A 55 -10.22 -3.38 3.09
N GLN A 56 -9.32 -3.94 2.30
CA GLN A 56 -8.26 -4.82 2.79
C GLN A 56 -6.88 -4.29 2.40
N TYR A 57 -6.06 -4.03 3.39
CA TYR A 57 -4.63 -3.75 3.21
C TYR A 57 -3.91 -4.96 2.62
N ILE A 58 -3.02 -4.72 1.66
CA ILE A 58 -2.18 -5.77 1.06
C ILE A 58 -0.71 -5.58 1.44
N SER A 59 -0.15 -4.42 1.11
CA SER A 59 1.28 -4.17 1.22
C SER A 59 1.59 -2.69 1.30
N LYS A 60 2.82 -2.37 1.67
CA LYS A 60 3.33 -1.01 1.77
C LYS A 60 4.76 -0.95 1.29
N ASN A 61 5.07 0.05 0.50
CA ASN A 61 6.43 0.36 0.06
C ASN A 61 6.92 1.67 0.66
N SER A 62 8.24 1.76 0.82
CA SER A 62 8.92 2.99 1.23
C SER A 62 10.01 3.32 0.23
N ASN A 63 10.10 4.60 -0.15
CA ASN A 63 11.11 5.07 -1.11
C ASN A 63 11.54 6.48 -0.69
N SER A 64 12.80 6.84 -0.99
CA SER A 64 13.34 8.17 -0.69
C SER A 64 13.10 9.19 -1.80
N ASN A 65 12.68 8.77 -3.00
CA ASN A 65 12.60 9.63 -4.18
C ASN A 65 11.17 9.87 -4.69
N SER A 66 10.28 8.88 -4.59
CA SER A 66 8.95 8.96 -5.18
C SER A 66 8.02 7.88 -4.63
N PHE A 67 6.73 8.01 -4.91
CA PHE A 67 5.75 6.96 -4.69
C PHE A 67 5.93 5.83 -5.70
N THR A 68 5.75 4.59 -5.26
CA THR A 68 5.98 3.39 -6.07
C THR A 68 4.65 2.92 -6.67
N PRO A 69 4.53 2.80 -8.01
CA PRO A 69 3.30 2.27 -8.62
C PRO A 69 3.08 0.80 -8.28
N PRO A 70 1.83 0.29 -8.38
CA PRO A 70 1.52 -1.09 -8.02
C PRO A 70 2.35 -2.15 -8.76
N SER A 71 2.68 -1.93 -10.02
CA SER A 71 3.49 -2.86 -10.82
C SER A 71 4.93 -3.01 -10.31
N GLU A 72 5.41 -2.07 -9.52
CA GLU A 72 6.76 -2.09 -8.92
C GLU A 72 6.76 -2.39 -7.42
N ALA A 73 5.60 -2.73 -6.85
CA ALA A 73 5.46 -3.03 -5.45
C ALA A 73 6.22 -4.31 -5.05
N ASN A 74 6.84 -4.29 -3.87
CA ASN A 74 7.63 -5.42 -3.38
C ASN A 74 6.80 -6.52 -2.72
N GLY A 75 5.58 -6.25 -2.32
CA GLY A 75 4.77 -7.19 -1.53
C GLY A 75 3.92 -8.15 -2.34
N PHE A 76 3.77 -7.92 -3.64
CA PHE A 76 2.95 -8.75 -4.51
C PHE A 76 3.31 -8.52 -5.99
N ASN A 77 3.10 -9.51 -6.82
CA ASN A 77 3.31 -9.44 -8.27
C ASN A 77 2.07 -9.86 -9.08
N GLU A 78 1.05 -10.31 -8.39
CA GLU A 78 -0.25 -10.69 -8.96
C GLU A 78 -1.34 -10.51 -7.92
N ILE A 79 -2.58 -10.39 -8.38
CA ILE A 79 -3.76 -10.41 -7.52
C ILE A 79 -4.65 -11.54 -8.00
N ARG A 80 -5.05 -12.41 -7.07
CA ARG A 80 -6.04 -13.47 -7.28
C ARG A 80 -7.07 -13.40 -6.19
N LEU A 81 -8.31 -13.23 -6.58
CA LEU A 81 -9.45 -13.18 -5.67
C LEU A 81 -10.37 -14.36 -5.93
N TYR A 82 -10.83 -14.96 -4.86
CA TYR A 82 -11.67 -16.16 -4.88
C TYR A 82 -13.02 -15.86 -4.24
N ARG A 83 -14.02 -16.63 -4.63
CA ARG A 83 -15.30 -16.72 -3.92
C ARG A 83 -15.56 -18.16 -3.51
N GLU A 84 -16.38 -18.33 -2.48
CA GLU A 84 -16.90 -19.64 -2.12
C GLU A 84 -18.17 -19.91 -2.89
N ASP A 85 -18.30 -21.16 -3.40
CA ASP A 85 -19.57 -21.65 -3.93
C ASP A 85 -20.50 -22.11 -2.80
N GLY A 86 -21.69 -22.61 -3.14
CA GLY A 86 -22.65 -23.10 -2.16
C GLY A 86 -22.18 -24.30 -1.33
N ASP A 87 -21.14 -25.01 -1.76
CA ASP A 87 -20.57 -26.18 -1.10
C ASP A 87 -19.29 -25.86 -0.31
N GLY A 88 -18.89 -24.57 -0.25
CA GLY A 88 -17.70 -24.12 0.46
C GLY A 88 -16.40 -24.26 -0.33
N ASN A 89 -16.47 -24.59 -1.62
CA ASN A 89 -15.29 -24.66 -2.48
C ASN A 89 -14.93 -23.28 -3.01
N LEU A 90 -13.62 -23.00 -3.10
CA LEU A 90 -13.11 -21.76 -3.65
C LEU A 90 -13.00 -21.85 -5.16
N PHE A 91 -13.39 -20.79 -5.85
CA PHE A 91 -13.13 -20.63 -7.27
C PHE A 91 -12.60 -19.24 -7.57
N LEU A 92 -11.69 -19.14 -8.54
CA LEU A 92 -11.10 -17.88 -8.97
C LEU A 92 -12.15 -17.03 -9.64
N THR A 93 -12.35 -15.80 -9.16
CA THR A 93 -13.34 -14.87 -9.68
C THR A 93 -12.73 -13.60 -10.28
N TYR A 94 -11.49 -13.28 -9.92
CA TYR A 94 -10.74 -12.14 -10.46
C TYR A 94 -9.24 -12.47 -10.45
N GLU A 95 -8.57 -12.12 -11.54
CA GLU A 95 -7.11 -12.25 -11.62
C GLU A 95 -6.51 -11.05 -12.33
N GLN A 96 -5.41 -10.57 -11.80
CA GLN A 96 -4.56 -9.57 -12.43
C GLN A 96 -3.11 -10.05 -12.38
N ASN A 97 -2.58 -10.49 -13.53
CA ASN A 97 -1.24 -11.00 -13.68
C ASN A 97 -0.76 -10.79 -15.14
N PRO A 98 0.18 -9.88 -15.41
CA PRO A 98 0.89 -9.03 -14.43
C PRO A 98 0.02 -7.91 -13.87
N ILE A 99 0.54 -7.21 -12.86
CA ILE A 99 -0.12 -6.04 -12.30
C ILE A 99 -0.14 -4.91 -13.33
N LEU A 100 -1.33 -4.33 -13.54
CA LEU A 100 -1.56 -3.23 -14.46
C LEU A 100 -1.91 -1.96 -13.67
N ASP A 101 -1.03 -0.98 -13.69
CA ASP A 101 -1.18 0.24 -12.90
C ASP A 101 -2.48 1.00 -13.19
N ASP A 102 -2.95 0.96 -14.43
CA ASP A 102 -4.18 1.63 -14.87
C ASP A 102 -5.44 1.13 -14.18
N LEU A 103 -5.40 -0.07 -13.62
CA LEU A 103 -6.54 -0.67 -12.90
C LEU A 103 -6.60 -0.26 -11.43
N TRP A 104 -5.57 0.43 -10.95
CA TRP A 104 -5.49 0.90 -9.57
C TRP A 104 -5.82 2.38 -9.51
N THR A 105 -6.65 2.75 -8.54
CA THR A 105 -7.05 4.15 -8.33
C THR A 105 -6.08 4.81 -7.36
N PRO A 106 -5.36 5.85 -7.81
CA PRO A 106 -4.50 6.61 -6.91
C PRO A 106 -5.34 7.51 -5.99
N GLU A 107 -4.97 7.54 -4.72
CA GLU A 107 -5.63 8.37 -3.71
C GLU A 107 -4.57 9.02 -2.81
N PRO A 108 -4.36 10.33 -2.93
CA PRO A 108 -3.41 11.01 -2.05
C PRO A 108 -3.95 11.08 -0.62
N ASP A 109 -3.04 10.97 0.35
CA ASP A 109 -3.39 11.21 1.74
C ASP A 109 -3.77 12.69 1.91
N PRO A 110 -4.94 13.01 2.51
CA PRO A 110 -5.38 14.39 2.71
C PRO A 110 -4.45 15.22 3.60
N TYR A 111 -3.61 14.57 4.39
CA TYR A 111 -2.65 15.24 5.27
C TYR A 111 -1.25 15.37 4.67
N THR A 112 -1.04 14.86 3.45
CA THR A 112 0.24 14.92 2.75
C THR A 112 0.18 15.93 1.62
N PRO A 113 1.18 16.83 1.47
CA PRO A 113 1.25 17.72 0.33
C PRO A 113 1.34 16.97 -1.00
N ILE A 114 0.61 17.42 -2.01
CA ILE A 114 0.52 16.77 -3.33
C ILE A 114 1.89 16.57 -3.99
N SER A 115 2.85 17.45 -3.69
CA SER A 115 4.18 17.45 -4.31
C SER A 115 5.32 17.14 -3.35
N GLY A 116 5.02 16.68 -2.12
CA GLY A 116 6.01 16.44 -1.09
C GLY A 116 6.06 14.98 -0.61
N PRO A 117 7.08 14.65 0.21
CA PRO A 117 7.12 13.35 0.88
C PRO A 117 5.93 13.15 1.81
N GLY A 118 5.54 11.90 2.03
CA GLY A 118 4.41 11.53 2.87
C GLY A 118 3.80 10.21 2.43
N TYR A 119 2.48 10.13 2.46
CA TYR A 119 1.75 8.90 2.17
C TYR A 119 0.90 9.02 0.93
N PHE A 120 0.75 7.91 0.22
CA PHE A 120 -0.06 7.78 -0.98
C PHE A 120 -0.70 6.40 -1.01
N TYR A 121 -1.93 6.31 -1.52
CA TYR A 121 -2.67 5.06 -1.57
C TYR A 121 -2.98 4.67 -3.00
N TYR A 122 -2.82 3.40 -3.32
CA TYR A 122 -3.35 2.80 -4.53
C TYR A 122 -4.40 1.76 -4.15
N LYS A 123 -5.61 1.95 -4.62
CA LYS A 123 -6.73 1.05 -4.35
C LYS A 123 -7.14 0.31 -5.62
N LEU A 124 -7.20 -1.00 -5.54
CA LEU A 124 -7.85 -1.83 -6.53
C LEU A 124 -9.33 -1.93 -6.15
N ILE A 125 -10.19 -1.25 -6.90
CA ILE A 125 -11.62 -1.21 -6.63
C ILE A 125 -12.30 -2.34 -7.40
N ILE A 126 -12.89 -3.29 -6.67
CA ILE A 126 -13.59 -4.44 -7.25
C ILE A 126 -15.09 -4.20 -7.20
N THR A 127 -15.72 -4.29 -8.35
CA THR A 127 -17.18 -4.18 -8.54
C THR A 127 -17.74 -5.47 -9.10
N ASP A 128 -19.05 -5.68 -9.06
CA ASP A 128 -19.68 -6.92 -9.53
C ASP A 128 -19.37 -7.25 -11.00
N ASP A 129 -19.26 -6.25 -11.85
CA ASP A 129 -18.98 -6.40 -13.28
C ASP A 129 -17.57 -6.89 -13.60
N LEU A 130 -16.62 -6.80 -12.64
CA LEU A 130 -15.26 -7.33 -12.78
C LEU A 130 -15.14 -8.80 -12.39
N LEU A 131 -16.14 -9.35 -11.72
CA LEU A 131 -16.12 -10.71 -11.20
C LEU A 131 -16.75 -11.70 -12.19
N GLU A 132 -16.17 -12.88 -12.25
CA GLU A 132 -16.71 -13.99 -13.05
C GLU A 132 -17.66 -14.89 -12.26
#